data_dd605fae45a32a2b02f4ec2058066577
#
_entry.id   dd605fae45a32a2b02f4ec2058066577
#
_cell.length_a   1.000
_cell.length_b   1.000
_cell.length_c   1.000
_cell.angle_alpha   90.00
_cell.angle_beta   90.00
_cell.angle_gamma   90.00
#
_symmetry.space_group_name_H-M   'P 1'
#
loop_
_entity.id
_entity.type
_entity.pdbx_description
1 polymer ?
#
loop_
_entity_poly.entity_id
_entity_poly.type
_entity_poly.pdbx_seq_one_letter_code
_entity_poly.pdbx_strand_id
1 'polypeptide(L)'
;MNRDSYLNFLKTFKISDNDFIEYGLKDIIFISKDKANIEWEILKKKVYSNQEVYIRGMGRDAASTKYMFEIHSSLFGNSNIKKDPSNNTHPTKILENLTGFSKRKSKNNNLISNYQVSHIFGRTKNALMFMAPWNIVYIP
;
A
#
# COMPACT_ATOMS: atom_id res chain seq x y z
N MET A 1 -29.84 -18.40 -13.11
CA MET A 1 -29.23 -18.88 -11.84
C MET A 1 -27.78 -18.38 -11.80
N ASN A 2 -27.46 -17.52 -10.84
CA ASN A 2 -26.08 -16.99 -10.72
C ASN A 2 -25.23 -18.06 -10.04
N ARG A 3 -24.16 -18.56 -10.70
CA ARG A 3 -23.22 -19.51 -10.12
C ARG A 3 -22.01 -18.76 -9.62
N ASP A 4 -21.85 -18.69 -8.30
CA ASP A 4 -20.66 -18.17 -7.66
C ASP A 4 -19.80 -19.34 -7.16
N SER A 5 -18.69 -19.58 -7.86
CA SER A 5 -17.77 -20.69 -7.57
C SER A 5 -17.11 -20.55 -6.19
N TYR A 6 -16.83 -19.33 -5.77
CA TYR A 6 -16.19 -19.04 -4.49
C TYR A 6 -17.15 -19.32 -3.31
N LEU A 7 -18.38 -18.81 -3.40
CA LEU A 7 -19.39 -19.13 -2.39
C LEU A 7 -19.71 -20.62 -2.31
N ASN A 8 -19.69 -21.32 -3.45
CA ASN A 8 -19.86 -22.77 -3.46
C ASN A 8 -18.70 -23.50 -2.76
N PHE A 9 -17.47 -23.05 -2.97
CA PHE A 9 -16.30 -23.56 -2.27
C PHE A 9 -16.43 -23.37 -0.75
N LEU A 10 -16.72 -22.17 -0.29
CA LEU A 10 -16.88 -21.89 1.13
C LEU A 10 -17.97 -22.78 1.77
N LYS A 11 -19.13 -22.91 1.11
CA LYS A 11 -20.24 -23.76 1.57
C LYS A 11 -19.84 -25.24 1.61
N THR A 12 -19.15 -25.73 0.59
CA THR A 12 -18.72 -27.15 0.49
C THR A 12 -17.79 -27.51 1.66
N PHE A 13 -16.89 -26.63 2.01
CA PHE A 13 -15.93 -26.85 3.09
C PHE A 13 -16.39 -26.31 4.44
N LYS A 14 -17.64 -25.84 4.53
CA LYS A 14 -18.23 -25.27 5.75
C LYS A 14 -17.42 -24.12 6.36
N ILE A 15 -16.79 -23.32 5.52
CA ILE A 15 -16.07 -22.11 5.91
C ILE A 15 -17.08 -20.96 5.96
N SER A 16 -17.24 -20.35 7.12
CA SER A 16 -18.07 -19.15 7.26
C SER A 16 -17.32 -17.90 6.81
N ASP A 17 -18.07 -16.83 6.50
CA ASP A 17 -17.46 -15.53 6.18
C ASP A 17 -16.60 -15.01 7.34
N ASN A 18 -16.99 -15.30 8.60
CA ASN A 18 -16.23 -14.93 9.78
C ASN A 18 -14.89 -15.67 9.86
N ASP A 19 -14.88 -17.00 9.61
CA ASP A 19 -13.63 -17.78 9.61
C ASP A 19 -12.66 -17.24 8.55
N PHE A 20 -13.18 -16.88 7.37
CA PHE A 20 -12.39 -16.33 6.30
C PHE A 20 -11.81 -14.93 6.65
N ILE A 21 -12.63 -14.06 7.24
CA ILE A 21 -12.21 -12.74 7.71
C ILE A 21 -11.17 -12.87 8.82
N GLU A 22 -11.40 -13.74 9.80
CA GLU A 22 -10.45 -13.97 10.89
C GLU A 22 -9.10 -14.49 10.39
N TYR A 23 -9.13 -15.44 9.45
CA TYR A 23 -7.89 -15.91 8.81
C TYR A 23 -7.16 -14.75 8.14
N GLY A 24 -7.86 -13.98 7.30
CA GLY A 24 -7.27 -12.84 6.59
C GLY A 24 -6.66 -11.80 7.54
N LEU A 25 -7.35 -11.46 8.63
CA LEU A 25 -6.87 -10.50 9.62
C LEU A 25 -5.62 -10.98 10.37
N LYS A 26 -5.53 -12.27 10.66
CA LYS A 26 -4.36 -12.88 11.35
C LYS A 26 -3.13 -12.93 10.44
N ASP A 27 -3.35 -13.01 9.13
CA ASP A 27 -2.27 -13.22 8.14
C ASP A 27 -1.83 -11.92 7.44
N ILE A 28 -2.34 -10.76 7.87
CA ILE A 28 -1.86 -9.46 7.38
C ILE A 28 -0.42 -9.24 7.84
N ILE A 29 0.46 -8.88 6.88
CA ILE A 29 1.84 -8.52 7.20
C ILE A 29 1.95 -7.00 7.31
N PHE A 30 2.23 -6.54 8.52
CA PHE A 30 2.46 -5.13 8.86
C PHE A 30 3.96 -4.82 8.93
N ILE A 31 4.30 -3.57 8.68
CA ILE A 31 5.60 -3.05 9.06
C ILE A 31 5.63 -2.88 10.59
N SER A 32 6.70 -3.31 11.25
CA SER A 32 6.81 -3.14 12.71
C SER A 32 6.72 -1.67 13.11
N LYS A 33 6.15 -1.40 14.27
CA LYS A 33 5.92 -0.04 14.79
C LYS A 33 7.18 0.83 14.76
N ASP A 34 8.30 0.29 15.21
CA ASP A 34 9.56 1.04 15.29
C ASP A 34 10.08 1.44 13.91
N LYS A 35 10.09 0.49 12.96
CA LYS A 35 10.47 0.78 11.57
C LYS A 35 9.48 1.75 10.91
N ALA A 36 8.19 1.59 11.16
CA ALA A 36 7.17 2.48 10.64
C ALA A 36 7.35 3.91 11.16
N ASN A 37 7.66 4.09 12.43
CA ASN A 37 7.91 5.42 13.01
C ASN A 37 9.13 6.10 12.38
N ILE A 38 10.24 5.37 12.25
CA ILE A 38 11.46 5.91 11.63
C ILE A 38 11.19 6.35 10.18
N GLU A 39 10.60 5.48 9.38
CA GLU A 39 10.34 5.76 7.97
C GLU A 39 9.29 6.86 7.78
N TRP A 40 8.33 6.98 8.72
CA TRP A 40 7.36 8.06 8.73
C TRP A 40 8.03 9.43 8.92
N GLU A 41 8.99 9.55 9.83
CA GLU A 41 9.74 10.80 10.02
C GLU A 41 10.56 11.15 8.77
N ILE A 42 11.18 10.14 8.12
CA ILE A 42 11.90 10.33 6.86
C ILE A 42 10.95 10.81 5.76
N LEU A 43 9.76 10.22 5.63
CA LEU A 43 8.76 10.62 4.65
C LEU A 43 8.29 12.06 4.88
N LYS A 44 7.96 12.43 6.11
CA LYS A 44 7.59 13.82 6.45
C LYS A 44 8.69 14.79 6.05
N LYS A 45 9.93 14.49 6.41
CA LYS A 45 11.07 15.33 6.03
C LYS A 45 11.17 15.50 4.51
N LYS A 46 11.02 14.42 3.74
CA LYS A 46 11.03 14.50 2.26
C LYS A 46 9.92 15.40 1.73
N VAL A 47 8.71 15.25 2.25
CA VAL A 47 7.56 16.07 1.81
C VAL A 47 7.80 17.54 2.09
N TYR A 48 8.21 17.91 3.30
CA TYR A 48 8.39 19.31 3.71
C TYR A 48 9.71 19.96 3.23
N SER A 49 10.66 19.18 2.72
CA SER A 49 11.90 19.69 2.13
C SER A 49 11.95 19.64 0.60
N ASN A 50 10.79 19.59 -0.04
CA ASN A 50 10.63 19.58 -1.50
C ASN A 50 11.41 18.44 -2.19
N GLN A 51 11.56 17.30 -1.53
CA GLN A 51 12.16 16.12 -2.14
C GLN A 51 11.13 15.31 -2.94
N GLU A 52 11.62 14.45 -3.83
CA GLU A 52 10.78 13.59 -4.63
C GLU A 52 9.96 12.64 -3.78
N VAL A 53 8.64 12.67 -3.94
CA VAL A 53 7.68 11.76 -3.34
C VAL A 53 6.62 11.35 -4.35
N TYR A 54 5.88 10.30 -4.05
CA TYR A 54 4.98 9.68 -5.02
C TYR A 54 3.55 9.64 -4.52
N ILE A 55 2.63 9.67 -5.48
CA ILE A 55 1.19 9.48 -5.27
C ILE A 55 0.65 8.48 -6.29
N ARG A 56 -0.49 7.89 -5.98
CA ARG A 56 -1.26 7.08 -6.91
C ARG A 56 -1.89 7.98 -7.97
N GLY A 57 -1.64 7.71 -9.26
CA GLY A 57 -2.10 8.63 -10.29
C GLY A 57 -2.00 8.12 -11.72
N MET A 58 -1.87 6.81 -11.90
CA MET A 58 -1.82 6.17 -13.21
C MET A 58 -3.15 5.51 -13.59
N GLY A 59 -3.45 5.42 -14.88
CA GLY A 59 -4.63 4.76 -15.40
C GLY A 59 -5.92 5.38 -14.86
N ARG A 60 -6.83 4.57 -14.32
CA ARG A 60 -8.10 5.02 -13.73
C ARG A 60 -7.94 6.00 -12.56
N ASP A 61 -6.81 5.97 -11.90
CA ASP A 61 -6.48 6.88 -10.80
C ASP A 61 -5.92 8.25 -11.25
N ALA A 62 -5.84 8.49 -12.57
CA ALA A 62 -5.30 9.75 -13.12
C ALA A 62 -6.22 10.97 -12.86
N ALA A 63 -7.52 10.76 -12.68
CA ALA A 63 -8.45 11.83 -12.40
C ALA A 63 -8.04 12.64 -11.15
N SER A 64 -8.16 13.97 -11.24
CA SER A 64 -7.82 14.91 -10.16
C SER A 64 -6.34 14.96 -9.74
N THR A 65 -5.43 14.26 -10.42
CA THR A 65 -4.00 14.26 -10.06
C THR A 65 -3.39 15.65 -10.19
N LYS A 66 -3.81 16.45 -11.20
CA LYS A 66 -3.37 17.83 -11.39
C LYS A 66 -3.63 18.68 -10.14
N TYR A 67 -4.84 18.60 -9.59
CA TYR A 67 -5.20 19.32 -8.37
C TYR A 67 -4.38 18.87 -7.17
N MET A 68 -4.02 17.60 -7.10
CA MET A 68 -3.19 17.11 -6.01
C MET A 68 -1.76 17.66 -6.07
N PHE A 69 -1.20 17.86 -7.24
CA PHE A 69 0.09 18.54 -7.38
C PHE A 69 0.03 19.99 -6.90
N GLU A 70 -1.03 20.72 -7.27
CA GLU A 70 -1.27 22.10 -6.84
C GLU A 70 -1.45 22.17 -5.30
N ILE A 71 -2.22 21.25 -4.72
CA ILE A 71 -2.44 21.15 -3.27
C ILE A 71 -1.12 20.88 -2.52
N HIS A 72 -0.32 19.92 -2.97
CA HIS A 72 0.95 19.62 -2.31
C HIS A 72 1.94 20.78 -2.39
N SER A 73 2.02 21.45 -3.54
CA SER A 73 2.84 22.65 -3.69
C SER A 73 2.38 23.76 -2.73
N SER A 74 1.09 23.98 -2.64
CA SER A 74 0.49 25.03 -1.82
C SER A 74 0.58 24.75 -0.30
N LEU A 75 0.28 23.50 0.13
CA LEU A 75 0.22 23.18 1.54
C LEU A 75 1.58 22.77 2.14
N PHE A 76 2.42 22.11 1.37
CA PHE A 76 3.68 21.53 1.86
C PHE A 76 4.91 22.21 1.27
N GLY A 77 4.74 23.14 0.32
CA GLY A 77 5.85 23.71 -0.42
C GLY A 77 6.57 22.67 -1.31
N ASN A 78 5.89 21.56 -1.64
CA ASN A 78 6.48 20.48 -2.41
C ASN A 78 5.92 20.44 -3.83
N SER A 79 6.73 20.84 -4.80
CA SER A 79 6.45 20.74 -6.23
C SER A 79 7.06 19.49 -6.90
N ASN A 80 7.74 18.65 -6.11
CA ASN A 80 8.45 17.46 -6.59
C ASN A 80 7.64 16.17 -6.40
N ILE A 81 6.33 16.29 -6.57
CA ILE A 81 5.39 15.15 -6.51
C ILE A 81 5.37 14.44 -7.86
N LYS A 82 5.44 13.11 -7.85
CA LYS A 82 5.35 12.30 -9.05
C LYS A 82 4.26 11.24 -8.94
N LYS A 83 3.77 10.78 -10.09
CA LYS A 83 2.90 9.61 -10.16
C LYS A 83 3.72 8.35 -10.00
N ASP A 84 3.28 7.45 -9.14
CA ASP A 84 3.90 6.13 -9.02
C ASP A 84 3.74 5.34 -10.33
N PRO A 85 4.79 4.70 -10.87
CA PRO A 85 4.77 4.06 -12.19
C PRO A 85 3.68 2.98 -12.36
N SER A 86 3.34 2.25 -11.30
CA SER A 86 2.34 1.16 -11.33
C SER A 86 1.20 1.34 -10.33
N ASN A 87 1.12 2.49 -9.68
CA ASN A 87 0.27 2.75 -8.52
C ASN A 87 0.62 1.95 -7.25
N ASN A 88 1.65 1.11 -7.27
CA ASN A 88 2.10 0.33 -6.13
C ASN A 88 3.61 0.08 -6.10
N THR A 89 4.40 0.69 -7.00
CA THR A 89 5.85 0.44 -7.07
C THR A 89 6.55 0.85 -5.76
N HIS A 90 6.32 2.06 -5.28
CA HIS A 90 6.97 2.56 -4.08
C HIS A 90 6.41 1.94 -2.79
N PRO A 91 5.10 1.76 -2.61
CA PRO A 91 4.55 0.98 -1.51
C PRO A 91 5.13 -0.44 -1.43
N THR A 92 5.27 -1.12 -2.56
CA THR A 92 5.88 -2.47 -2.60
C THR A 92 7.33 -2.43 -2.12
N LYS A 93 8.15 -1.48 -2.60
CA LYS A 93 9.54 -1.35 -2.17
C LYS A 93 9.67 -1.06 -0.67
N ILE A 94 8.81 -0.22 -0.13
CA ILE A 94 8.78 0.08 1.32
C ILE A 94 8.47 -1.20 2.10
N LEU A 95 7.43 -1.95 1.71
CA LEU A 95 7.09 -3.22 2.34
C LEU A 95 8.23 -4.23 2.25
N GLU A 96 8.82 -4.44 1.07
CA GLU A 96 9.94 -5.37 0.87
C GLU A 96 11.13 -5.03 1.78
N ASN A 97 11.50 -3.75 1.86
CA ASN A 97 12.65 -3.30 2.65
C ASN A 97 12.41 -3.41 4.16
N LEU A 98 11.20 -3.12 4.63
CA LEU A 98 10.92 -3.01 6.04
C LEU A 98 10.37 -4.30 6.67
N THR A 99 9.69 -5.15 5.88
CA THR A 99 9.16 -6.43 6.38
C THR A 99 10.11 -7.61 6.14
N GLY A 100 10.98 -7.52 5.13
CA GLY A 100 11.80 -8.65 4.69
C GLY A 100 11.03 -9.69 3.87
N PHE A 101 9.81 -9.37 3.42
CA PHE A 101 9.00 -10.21 2.54
C PHE A 101 8.88 -9.61 1.14
N SER A 102 8.87 -10.45 0.10
CA SER A 102 8.68 -10.02 -1.29
C SER A 102 7.80 -11.00 -2.05
N LYS A 103 6.97 -10.46 -2.94
CA LYS A 103 6.19 -11.26 -3.91
C LYS A 103 7.03 -11.77 -5.08
N ARG A 104 8.29 -11.37 -5.15
CA ARG A 104 9.25 -11.79 -6.18
C ARG A 104 10.42 -12.48 -5.53
N LYS A 105 10.94 -13.51 -6.19
CA LYS A 105 12.14 -14.18 -5.71
C LYS A 105 13.31 -13.20 -5.60
N SER A 106 13.87 -13.07 -4.42
CA SER A 106 14.97 -12.17 -4.08
C SER A 106 15.96 -12.91 -3.18
N LYS A 107 17.24 -12.50 -3.20
CA LYS A 107 18.25 -13.06 -2.30
C LYS A 107 18.05 -12.64 -0.84
N ASN A 108 17.44 -11.48 -0.62
CA ASN A 108 17.41 -10.82 0.68
C ASN A 108 16.02 -10.88 1.36
N ASN A 109 14.99 -11.38 0.65
CA ASN A 109 13.63 -11.36 1.16
C ASN A 109 13.01 -12.76 1.11
N ASN A 110 12.18 -13.06 2.09
CA ASN A 110 11.36 -14.25 2.08
C ASN A 110 10.25 -14.12 1.03
N LEU A 111 10.10 -15.14 0.21
CA LEU A 111 9.07 -15.16 -0.82
C LEU A 111 7.69 -15.36 -0.19
N ILE A 112 6.74 -14.52 -0.55
CA ILE A 112 5.31 -14.68 -0.24
C ILE A 112 4.50 -14.80 -1.52
N SER A 113 3.45 -15.63 -1.49
CA SER A 113 2.55 -15.85 -2.62
C SER A 113 1.11 -15.55 -2.23
N ASN A 114 0.29 -15.11 -3.19
CA ASN A 114 -1.12 -14.77 -3.01
C ASN A 114 -1.40 -13.58 -2.09
N TYR A 115 -0.40 -12.73 -1.85
CA TYR A 115 -0.59 -11.47 -1.13
C TYR A 115 -0.75 -10.28 -2.08
N GLN A 116 -1.51 -9.29 -1.65
CA GLN A 116 -1.67 -8.01 -2.35
C GLN A 116 -1.14 -6.86 -1.49
N VAL A 117 -0.61 -5.83 -2.13
CA VAL A 117 -0.29 -4.56 -1.47
C VAL A 117 -1.56 -3.76 -1.33
N SER A 118 -1.88 -3.36 -0.11
CA SER A 118 -3.08 -2.59 0.19
C SER A 118 -2.76 -1.36 1.05
N HIS A 119 -3.63 -0.36 0.96
CA HIS A 119 -3.62 0.83 1.82
C HIS A 119 -4.82 0.76 2.77
N ILE A 120 -4.55 0.74 4.07
CA ILE A 120 -5.56 0.56 5.11
C ILE A 120 -6.60 1.68 5.08
N PHE A 121 -6.15 2.93 5.00
CA PHE A 121 -7.02 4.11 5.03
C PHE A 121 -7.26 4.73 3.65
N GLY A 122 -6.77 4.15 2.59
CA GLY A 122 -6.86 4.73 1.25
C GLY A 122 -6.13 6.07 1.13
N ARG A 123 -6.81 7.10 0.56
CA ARG A 123 -6.29 8.47 0.37
C ARG A 123 -4.96 8.53 -0.40
N THR A 124 -4.78 7.62 -1.33
CA THR A 124 -3.52 7.35 -2.03
C THR A 124 -3.08 8.42 -3.04
N LYS A 125 -3.88 9.47 -3.23
CA LYS A 125 -3.48 10.67 -3.97
C LYS A 125 -2.73 11.69 -3.12
N ASN A 126 -2.62 11.46 -1.81
CA ASN A 126 -1.79 12.23 -0.90
C ASN A 126 -0.49 11.47 -0.64
N ALA A 127 0.67 12.12 -0.85
CA ALA A 127 1.97 11.49 -0.70
C ALA A 127 2.23 10.98 0.73
N LEU A 128 1.76 11.72 1.74
CA LEU A 128 1.84 11.31 3.15
C LEU A 128 0.97 10.08 3.47
N MET A 129 -0.04 9.78 2.65
CA MET A 129 -0.88 8.59 2.81
C MET A 129 -0.45 7.44 1.91
N PHE A 130 -0.03 7.77 0.68
CA PHE A 130 0.38 6.77 -0.30
C PHE A 130 1.67 6.05 0.08
N MET A 131 2.64 6.78 0.65
CA MET A 131 3.94 6.25 1.04
C MET A 131 4.05 5.99 2.55
N ALA A 132 2.98 6.22 3.33
CA ALA A 132 3.02 6.04 4.77
C ALA A 132 3.25 4.57 5.16
N PRO A 133 4.32 4.26 5.90
CA PRO A 133 4.65 2.88 6.26
C PRO A 133 3.60 2.21 7.17
N TRP A 134 2.86 3.00 7.92
CA TRP A 134 1.76 2.54 8.76
C TRP A 134 0.42 2.37 8.01
N ASN A 135 0.34 2.85 6.76
CA ASN A 135 -0.86 2.77 5.93
C ASN A 135 -0.78 1.66 4.88
N ILE A 136 0.37 1.04 4.70
CA ILE A 136 0.60 0.00 3.69
C ILE A 136 0.84 -1.37 4.34
N VAL A 137 0.23 -2.39 3.75
CA VAL A 137 0.30 -3.77 4.25
C VAL A 137 0.31 -4.77 3.09
N TYR A 138 0.76 -5.98 3.38
CA TYR A 138 0.40 -7.14 2.57
C TYR A 138 -0.85 -7.80 3.15
N ILE A 139 -1.87 -7.97 2.34
CA ILE A 139 -3.09 -8.74 2.68
C ILE A 139 -3.12 -10.03 1.88
N PRO A 140 -3.54 -11.14 2.47
CA PRO A 140 -3.69 -12.45 1.79
C PRO A 140 -4.83 -12.45 0.78
#